data_0d5628d8a9da9817c362ea836cbdbe19
#
_entry.id   0d5628d8a9da9817c362ea836cbdbe19
#
_cell.length_a   1.000
_cell.length_b   1.000
_cell.length_c   1.000
_cell.angle_alpha   90.00
_cell.angle_beta   90.00
_cell.angle_gamma   90.00
#
_symmetry.space_group_name_H-M   'P 1'
#
loop_
_entity.id
_entity.type
_entity.pdbx_description
1 polymer ?
#
loop_
_entity_poly.entity_id
_entity_poly.type
_entity_poly.pdbx_seq_one_letter_code
_entity_poly.pdbx_strand_id
1 'polypeptide(L)'
;MPNAVKTTSRESILTIATTQLEAHGDISMRTVGAALQISGAALYHHFTNKQALLDAIAERAFAAFEKRLRSIDAHGPEQIIHGILGEYRRFATEHPHLFELMFVTAHRAARKFPRDFAAHRSAVFNLLWKAVEECIADTADGTPEDALYVAHDLWALTHGQIVLWRAGRFEDQRTFEDVVDRSIARFISTLEA
;
A
#
# COMPACT_ATOMS: atom_id res chain seq x y z
N MET A 1 0.88 9.24 46.26
CA MET A 1 0.63 8.16 45.27
C MET A 1 1.68 8.37 44.19
N PRO A 2 2.65 7.45 43.96
CA PRO A 2 3.59 7.60 42.87
C PRO A 2 2.83 7.38 41.56
N ASN A 3 2.96 8.37 40.67
CA ASN A 3 2.45 8.37 39.31
C ASN A 3 3.12 7.20 38.58
N ALA A 4 2.36 6.15 38.25
CA ALA A 4 2.87 5.05 37.47
C ALA A 4 3.30 5.64 36.12
N VAL A 5 4.60 5.68 35.87
CA VAL A 5 5.16 6.03 34.56
C VAL A 5 4.55 5.05 33.57
N LYS A 6 3.55 5.49 32.81
CA LYS A 6 3.01 4.73 31.68
C LYS A 6 4.19 4.45 30.76
N THR A 7 4.70 3.24 30.78
CA THR A 7 5.77 2.80 29.87
C THR A 7 5.18 2.90 28.46
N THR A 8 5.55 3.95 27.75
CA THR A 8 5.10 4.17 26.37
C THR A 8 5.76 3.11 25.51
N SER A 9 4.97 2.25 24.90
CA SER A 9 5.48 1.21 24.01
C SER A 9 5.71 1.77 22.59
N ARG A 10 6.62 1.15 21.86
CA ARG A 10 6.83 1.46 20.43
C ARG A 10 5.52 1.37 19.65
N GLU A 11 4.64 0.43 19.99
CA GLU A 11 3.34 0.24 19.35
C GLU A 11 2.36 1.38 19.64
N SER A 12 2.30 1.89 20.88
CA SER A 12 1.45 3.04 21.19
C SER A 12 1.90 4.31 20.46
N ILE A 13 3.21 4.50 20.27
CA ILE A 13 3.75 5.60 19.47
C ILE A 13 3.31 5.46 18.01
N LEU A 14 3.47 4.28 17.42
CA LEU A 14 3.06 4.02 16.03
C LEU A 14 1.56 4.25 15.83
N THR A 15 0.73 3.82 16.77
CA THR A 15 -0.73 4.01 16.69
C THR A 15 -1.10 5.49 16.68
N ILE A 16 -0.59 6.28 17.63
CA ILE A 16 -0.87 7.72 17.69
C ILE A 16 -0.30 8.46 16.48
N ALA A 17 0.92 8.12 16.07
CA ALA A 17 1.55 8.74 14.91
C ALA A 17 0.79 8.44 13.60
N THR A 18 0.29 7.21 13.43
CA THR A 18 -0.56 6.84 12.29
C THR A 18 -1.86 7.63 12.30
N THR A 19 -2.54 7.73 13.45
CA THR A 19 -3.78 8.53 13.57
C THR A 19 -3.54 9.99 13.21
N GLN A 20 -2.43 10.60 13.66
CA GLN A 20 -2.10 11.98 13.30
C GLN A 20 -1.76 12.13 11.81
N LEU A 21 -1.04 11.17 11.22
CA LEU A 21 -0.75 11.18 9.80
C LEU A 21 -2.04 11.14 8.98
N GLU A 22 -2.96 10.23 9.30
CA GLU A 22 -4.26 10.11 8.61
C GLU A 22 -5.13 11.37 8.76
N ALA A 23 -5.08 12.01 9.92
CA ALA A 23 -5.88 13.22 10.17
C ALA A 23 -5.33 14.48 9.50
N HIS A 24 -4.00 14.59 9.34
CA HIS A 24 -3.35 15.86 8.98
C HIS A 24 -2.40 15.78 7.78
N GLY A 25 -2.12 14.61 7.24
CA GLY A 25 -1.18 14.39 6.13
C GLY A 25 0.29 14.52 6.50
N ASP A 26 0.60 14.97 7.71
CA ASP A 26 1.96 15.08 8.23
C ASP A 26 2.01 14.87 9.74
N ILE A 27 3.19 14.53 10.26
CA ILE A 27 3.46 14.37 11.68
C ILE A 27 4.77 15.08 12.09
N SER A 28 4.89 15.38 13.36
CA SER A 28 6.16 15.81 13.95
C SER A 28 6.44 15.04 15.24
N MET A 29 7.73 14.86 15.56
CA MET A 29 8.14 14.24 16.83
C MET A 29 7.53 14.97 18.04
N ARG A 30 7.39 16.30 17.94
CA ARG A 30 6.79 17.13 19.00
C ARG A 30 5.29 16.85 19.18
N THR A 31 4.51 16.80 18.08
CA THR A 31 3.05 16.56 18.15
C THR A 31 2.72 15.16 18.64
N VAL A 32 3.49 14.16 18.21
CA VAL A 32 3.35 12.76 18.67
C VAL A 32 3.71 12.64 20.15
N GLY A 33 4.82 13.26 20.60
CA GLY A 33 5.22 13.28 22.01
C GLY A 33 4.18 13.96 22.89
N ALA A 34 3.63 15.10 22.45
CA ALA A 34 2.59 15.83 23.18
C ALA A 34 1.31 15.00 23.33
N ALA A 35 0.86 14.32 22.28
CA ALA A 35 -0.34 13.48 22.33
C ALA A 35 -0.19 12.27 23.28
N LEU A 36 1.02 11.77 23.42
CA LEU A 36 1.35 10.67 24.34
C LEU A 36 1.71 11.15 25.76
N GLN A 37 1.85 12.46 25.95
CA GLN A 37 2.29 13.07 27.22
C GLN A 37 3.67 12.55 27.65
N ILE A 38 4.59 12.35 26.70
CA ILE A 38 5.97 11.91 26.93
C ILE A 38 6.97 12.99 26.54
N SER A 39 8.16 12.96 27.17
CA SER A 39 9.24 13.84 26.79
C SER A 39 9.78 13.53 25.38
N GLY A 40 10.34 14.54 24.71
CA GLY A 40 11.03 14.33 23.44
C GLY A 40 12.14 13.26 23.56
N ALA A 41 12.90 13.27 24.67
CA ALA A 41 13.94 12.27 24.91
C ALA A 41 13.39 10.83 24.93
N ALA A 42 12.23 10.61 25.55
CA ALA A 42 11.57 9.30 25.57
C ALA A 42 11.14 8.85 24.15
N LEU A 43 10.63 9.78 23.33
CA LEU A 43 10.27 9.49 21.95
C LEU A 43 11.51 9.16 21.09
N TYR A 44 12.59 9.94 21.24
CA TYR A 44 13.84 9.71 20.50
C TYR A 44 14.56 8.42 20.93
N HIS A 45 14.27 7.88 22.10
CA HIS A 45 14.74 6.54 22.49
C HIS A 45 14.12 5.43 21.60
N HIS A 46 12.87 5.59 21.15
CA HIS A 46 12.18 4.63 20.30
C HIS A 46 12.43 4.84 18.80
N PHE A 47 12.53 6.11 18.37
CA PHE A 47 12.72 6.50 16.97
C PHE A 47 13.72 7.62 16.86
N THR A 48 14.85 7.37 16.22
CA THR A 48 15.98 8.31 16.12
C THR A 48 15.64 9.63 15.44
N ASN A 49 14.62 9.65 14.58
CA ASN A 49 14.15 10.84 13.88
C ASN A 49 12.74 10.59 13.28
N LYS A 50 12.15 11.64 12.70
CA LYS A 50 10.86 11.57 12.02
C LYS A 50 10.83 10.51 10.91
N GLN A 51 11.91 10.40 10.12
CA GLN A 51 11.96 9.43 9.02
C GLN A 51 11.89 8.00 9.54
N ALA A 52 12.61 7.66 10.61
CA ALA A 52 12.54 6.33 11.21
C ALA A 52 11.13 6.00 11.75
N LEU A 53 10.38 7.01 12.21
CA LEU A 53 8.99 6.83 12.61
C LEU A 53 8.09 6.61 11.38
N LEU A 54 8.26 7.41 10.32
CA LEU A 54 7.50 7.24 9.06
C LEU A 54 7.77 5.89 8.40
N ASP A 55 9.03 5.45 8.37
CA ASP A 55 9.41 4.13 7.82
C ASP A 55 8.72 3.00 8.59
N ALA A 56 8.66 3.10 9.92
CA ALA A 56 7.99 2.10 10.76
C ALA A 56 6.45 2.13 10.60
N ILE A 57 5.86 3.30 10.37
CA ILE A 57 4.43 3.41 10.03
C ILE A 57 4.16 2.74 8.69
N ALA A 58 4.98 3.01 7.67
CA ALA A 58 4.84 2.39 6.34
C ALA A 58 4.99 0.86 6.41
N GLU A 59 5.99 0.35 7.14
CA GLU A 59 6.20 -1.09 7.33
C GLU A 59 4.97 -1.76 7.97
N ARG A 60 4.42 -1.16 9.04
CA ARG A 60 3.20 -1.66 9.68
C ARG A 60 1.99 -1.60 8.74
N ALA A 61 1.85 -0.53 7.96
CA ALA A 61 0.77 -0.36 7.01
C ALA A 61 0.86 -1.38 5.86
N PHE A 62 2.06 -1.67 5.33
CA PHE A 62 2.27 -2.74 4.34
C PHE A 62 1.88 -4.11 4.88
N ALA A 63 2.26 -4.44 6.12
CA ALA A 63 1.90 -5.72 6.73
C ALA A 63 0.37 -5.84 6.94
N ALA A 64 -0.30 -4.77 7.35
CA ALA A 64 -1.76 -4.73 7.48
C ALA A 64 -2.45 -4.85 6.11
N PHE A 65 -1.94 -4.16 5.10
CA PHE A 65 -2.47 -4.21 3.74
C PHE A 65 -2.28 -5.60 3.10
N GLU A 66 -1.11 -6.22 3.26
CA GLU A 66 -0.89 -7.61 2.83
C GLU A 66 -1.93 -8.56 3.46
N LYS A 67 -2.20 -8.43 4.76
CA LYS A 67 -3.20 -9.25 5.44
C LYS A 67 -4.60 -9.05 4.83
N ARG A 68 -4.98 -7.82 4.51
CA ARG A 68 -6.26 -7.53 3.81
C ARG A 68 -6.31 -8.22 2.44
N LEU A 69 -5.24 -8.12 1.65
CA LEU A 69 -5.17 -8.76 0.34
C LEU A 69 -5.29 -10.30 0.44
N ARG A 70 -4.64 -10.90 1.43
CA ARG A 70 -4.73 -12.35 1.66
C ARG A 70 -6.12 -12.82 2.14
N SER A 71 -6.96 -11.93 2.64
CA SER A 71 -8.33 -12.24 3.07
C SER A 71 -9.37 -12.05 1.98
N ILE A 72 -8.97 -11.73 0.75
CA ILE A 72 -9.87 -11.62 -0.39
C ILE A 72 -10.46 -13.01 -0.67
N ASP A 73 -11.78 -13.10 -0.60
CA ASP A 73 -12.54 -14.31 -0.96
C ASP A 73 -12.85 -14.24 -2.46
N ALA A 74 -11.99 -14.91 -3.24
CA ALA A 74 -12.12 -14.94 -4.70
C ALA A 74 -11.68 -16.31 -5.23
N HIS A 75 -12.34 -16.76 -6.29
CA HIS A 75 -12.10 -18.05 -6.91
C HIS A 75 -11.59 -17.88 -8.35
N GLY A 76 -10.34 -18.29 -8.55
CA GLY A 76 -9.67 -18.17 -9.83
C GLY A 76 -8.87 -16.86 -9.99
N PRO A 77 -7.86 -16.87 -10.89
CA PRO A 77 -6.84 -15.83 -10.98
C PRO A 77 -7.42 -14.46 -11.36
N GLU A 78 -8.37 -14.38 -12.27
CA GLU A 78 -8.99 -13.11 -12.67
C GLU A 78 -9.70 -12.41 -11.52
N GLN A 79 -10.51 -13.16 -10.75
CA GLN A 79 -11.21 -12.60 -9.60
C GLN A 79 -10.24 -12.16 -8.50
N ILE A 80 -9.13 -12.87 -8.34
CA ILE A 80 -8.04 -12.50 -7.42
C ILE A 80 -7.39 -11.20 -7.89
N ILE A 81 -7.07 -11.05 -9.18
CA ILE A 81 -6.53 -9.82 -9.77
C ILE A 81 -7.48 -8.64 -9.52
N HIS A 82 -8.76 -8.80 -9.87
CA HIS A 82 -9.79 -7.78 -9.62
C HIS A 82 -9.91 -7.43 -8.14
N GLY A 83 -9.91 -8.43 -7.26
CA GLY A 83 -9.97 -8.24 -5.82
C GLY A 83 -8.78 -7.45 -5.27
N ILE A 84 -7.56 -7.79 -5.69
CA ILE A 84 -6.32 -7.11 -5.27
C ILE A 84 -6.31 -5.65 -5.72
N LEU A 85 -6.59 -5.38 -7.00
CA LEU A 85 -6.57 -4.04 -7.55
C LEU A 85 -7.75 -3.18 -7.04
N GLY A 86 -8.91 -3.79 -6.82
CA GLY A 86 -10.07 -3.15 -6.17
C GLY A 86 -9.76 -2.77 -4.72
N GLU A 87 -9.09 -3.64 -3.96
CA GLU A 87 -8.66 -3.34 -2.59
C GLU A 87 -7.59 -2.26 -2.56
N TYR A 88 -6.65 -2.26 -3.52
CA TYR A 88 -5.65 -1.22 -3.68
C TYR A 88 -6.29 0.16 -3.94
N ARG A 89 -7.30 0.23 -4.83
CA ARG A 89 -8.10 1.43 -5.08
C ARG A 89 -8.83 1.88 -3.81
N ARG A 90 -9.52 0.95 -3.12
CA ARG A 90 -10.26 1.25 -1.89
C ARG A 90 -9.34 1.78 -0.79
N PHE A 91 -8.19 1.15 -0.60
CA PHE A 91 -7.19 1.61 0.37
C PHE A 91 -6.73 3.05 0.07
N ALA A 92 -6.52 3.39 -1.20
CA ALA A 92 -6.12 4.74 -1.60
C ALA A 92 -7.19 5.81 -1.32
N THR A 93 -8.47 5.45 -1.35
CA THR A 93 -9.58 6.36 -1.05
C THR A 93 -9.88 6.45 0.44
N GLU A 94 -9.80 5.34 1.18
CA GLU A 94 -10.05 5.28 2.62
C GLU A 94 -8.88 5.82 3.44
N HIS A 95 -7.63 5.63 2.97
CA HIS A 95 -6.39 5.95 3.68
C HIS A 95 -5.42 6.78 2.82
N PRO A 96 -5.84 8.00 2.37
CA PRO A 96 -5.08 8.76 1.38
C PRO A 96 -3.66 9.13 1.83
N HIS A 97 -3.45 9.40 3.11
CA HIS A 97 -2.14 9.78 3.63
C HIS A 97 -1.22 8.58 3.88
N LEU A 98 -1.77 7.42 4.27
CA LEU A 98 -1.00 6.17 4.30
C LEU A 98 -0.66 5.71 2.89
N PHE A 99 -1.60 5.83 1.94
CA PHE A 99 -1.31 5.51 0.53
C PHE A 99 -0.17 6.38 -0.02
N GLU A 100 -0.20 7.68 0.25
CA GLU A 100 0.88 8.60 -0.13
C GLU A 100 2.22 8.17 0.47
N LEU A 101 2.24 7.87 1.77
CA LEU A 101 3.44 7.41 2.47
C LEU A 101 3.97 6.10 1.89
N MET A 102 3.11 5.13 1.59
CA MET A 102 3.50 3.78 1.17
C MET A 102 3.94 3.70 -0.29
N PHE A 103 3.27 4.42 -1.19
CA PHE A 103 3.35 4.18 -2.62
C PHE A 103 3.82 5.37 -3.46
N VAL A 104 3.78 6.58 -2.93
CA VAL A 104 4.12 7.81 -3.68
C VAL A 104 5.39 8.46 -3.15
N THR A 105 5.50 8.61 -1.84
CA THR A 105 6.67 9.23 -1.21
C THR A 105 7.94 8.40 -1.44
N ALA A 106 9.01 9.05 -1.87
CA ALA A 106 10.29 8.38 -2.07
C ALA A 106 10.89 7.91 -0.73
N HIS A 107 11.14 6.61 -0.62
CA HIS A 107 11.77 5.98 0.55
C HIS A 107 13.14 5.40 0.19
N ARG A 108 14.08 5.43 1.15
CA ARG A 108 15.39 4.75 0.98
C ARG A 108 15.22 3.24 0.78
N ALA A 109 14.19 2.65 1.40
CA ALA A 109 13.85 1.23 1.30
C ALA A 109 12.88 0.90 0.16
N ALA A 110 12.53 1.86 -0.73
CA ALA A 110 11.64 1.62 -1.85
C ALA A 110 12.20 0.52 -2.77
N ARG A 111 11.36 -0.45 -3.09
CA ARG A 111 11.72 -1.56 -4.00
C ARG A 111 11.94 -1.03 -5.41
N LYS A 112 12.95 -1.55 -6.09
CA LYS A 112 13.31 -1.14 -7.46
C LYS A 112 12.89 -2.21 -8.46
N PHE A 113 12.00 -1.84 -9.36
CA PHE A 113 11.61 -2.70 -10.48
C PHE A 113 12.73 -2.73 -11.54
N PRO A 114 12.97 -3.87 -12.21
CA PRO A 114 12.39 -5.19 -11.92
C PRO A 114 13.12 -5.96 -10.79
N ARG A 115 14.34 -5.58 -10.43
CA ARG A 115 15.29 -6.32 -9.58
C ARG A 115 14.69 -6.83 -8.26
N ASP A 116 14.07 -5.91 -7.47
CA ASP A 116 13.61 -6.27 -6.14
C ASP A 116 12.27 -7.02 -6.19
N PHE A 117 11.50 -6.81 -7.25
CA PHE A 117 10.24 -7.51 -7.51
C PHE A 117 10.51 -8.93 -8.00
N ALA A 118 11.40 -9.12 -8.99
CA ALA A 118 11.85 -10.44 -9.43
C ALA A 118 12.49 -11.27 -8.30
N ALA A 119 13.11 -10.61 -7.32
CA ALA A 119 13.63 -11.25 -6.11
C ALA A 119 12.56 -11.47 -5.01
N HIS A 120 11.26 -11.33 -5.30
CA HIS A 120 10.11 -11.50 -4.39
C HIS A 120 10.17 -10.65 -3.12
N ARG A 121 10.81 -9.48 -3.15
CA ARG A 121 10.99 -8.60 -1.99
C ARG A 121 9.76 -7.73 -1.66
N SER A 122 8.68 -7.83 -2.44
CA SER A 122 7.42 -7.12 -2.22
C SER A 122 6.28 -8.10 -1.99
N ALA A 123 5.95 -8.38 -0.72
CA ALA A 123 4.92 -9.35 -0.38
C ALA A 123 3.55 -8.99 -0.98
N VAL A 124 3.20 -7.70 -0.99
CA VAL A 124 1.95 -7.18 -1.61
C VAL A 124 1.94 -7.45 -3.12
N PHE A 125 3.01 -7.09 -3.82
CA PHE A 125 3.09 -7.27 -5.26
C PHE A 125 3.15 -8.76 -5.66
N ASN A 126 3.80 -9.59 -4.86
CA ASN A 126 3.87 -11.05 -5.12
C ASN A 126 2.49 -11.71 -5.19
N LEU A 127 1.48 -11.18 -4.48
CA LEU A 127 0.11 -11.69 -4.58
C LEU A 127 -0.49 -11.42 -5.96
N LEU A 128 -0.31 -10.21 -6.49
CA LEU A 128 -0.75 -9.85 -7.83
C LEU A 128 0.02 -10.65 -8.89
N TRP A 129 1.36 -10.69 -8.76
CA TRP A 129 2.20 -11.43 -9.70
C TRP A 129 1.78 -12.91 -9.79
N LYS A 130 1.59 -13.57 -8.64
CA LYS A 130 1.15 -14.96 -8.63
C LYS A 130 -0.21 -15.15 -9.33
N ALA A 131 -1.17 -14.28 -9.09
CA ALA A 131 -2.47 -14.36 -9.74
C ALA A 131 -2.37 -14.13 -11.26
N VAL A 132 -1.50 -13.23 -11.71
CA VAL A 132 -1.21 -13.02 -13.14
C VAL A 132 -0.51 -14.23 -13.74
N GLU A 133 0.50 -14.80 -13.06
CA GLU A 133 1.19 -16.02 -13.51
C GLU A 133 0.20 -17.18 -13.72
N GLU A 134 -0.73 -17.38 -12.81
CA GLU A 134 -1.79 -18.39 -12.94
C GLU A 134 -2.77 -18.05 -14.10
N CYS A 135 -3.02 -16.75 -14.36
CA CYS A 135 -3.93 -16.30 -15.42
C CYS A 135 -3.35 -16.56 -16.83
N ILE A 136 -2.04 -16.37 -17.01
CA ILE A 136 -1.39 -16.50 -18.33
C ILE A 136 -0.68 -17.85 -18.53
N ALA A 137 -0.74 -18.77 -17.55
CA ALA A 137 -0.01 -20.05 -17.58
C ALA A 137 -0.26 -20.90 -18.84
N ASP A 138 -1.46 -20.84 -19.38
CA ASP A 138 -1.88 -21.61 -20.55
C ASP A 138 -1.74 -20.83 -21.88
N THR A 139 -1.21 -19.60 -21.85
CA THR A 139 -1.00 -18.78 -23.06
C THR A 139 0.36 -19.08 -23.70
N ALA A 140 0.51 -18.79 -24.99
CA ALA A 140 1.75 -19.07 -25.74
C ALA A 140 2.97 -18.30 -25.20
N ASP A 141 2.76 -17.12 -24.59
CA ASP A 141 3.77 -16.22 -24.05
C ASP A 141 3.82 -16.21 -22.50
N GLY A 142 3.20 -17.23 -21.86
CA GLY A 142 3.01 -17.29 -20.41
C GLY A 142 4.25 -17.69 -19.62
N THR A 143 5.34 -16.92 -19.72
CA THR A 143 6.52 -17.13 -18.87
C THR A 143 6.39 -16.40 -17.52
N PRO A 144 7.07 -16.86 -16.46
CA PRO A 144 7.12 -16.11 -15.20
C PRO A 144 7.67 -14.68 -15.34
N GLU A 145 8.54 -14.45 -16.33
CA GLU A 145 9.08 -13.12 -16.63
C GLU A 145 7.99 -12.23 -17.24
N ASP A 146 7.19 -12.73 -18.17
CA ASP A 146 6.05 -12.00 -18.74
C ASP A 146 5.02 -11.68 -17.67
N ALA A 147 4.70 -12.63 -16.79
CA ALA A 147 3.81 -12.42 -15.65
C ALA A 147 4.28 -11.29 -14.72
N LEU A 148 5.59 -11.14 -14.51
CA LEU A 148 6.16 -10.04 -13.71
C LEU A 148 5.87 -8.68 -14.35
N TYR A 149 6.07 -8.53 -15.66
CA TYR A 149 5.82 -7.28 -16.38
C TYR A 149 4.33 -6.98 -16.51
N VAL A 150 3.51 -7.98 -16.81
CA VAL A 150 2.05 -7.86 -16.85
C VAL A 150 1.48 -7.41 -15.49
N ALA A 151 1.93 -8.00 -14.39
CA ALA A 151 1.52 -7.58 -13.06
C ALA A 151 1.95 -6.14 -12.75
N HIS A 152 3.14 -5.73 -13.20
CA HIS A 152 3.61 -4.36 -13.07
C HIS A 152 2.75 -3.37 -13.87
N ASP A 153 2.37 -3.72 -15.10
CA ASP A 153 1.54 -2.88 -15.96
C ASP A 153 0.14 -2.70 -15.39
N LEU A 154 -0.48 -3.76 -14.87
CA LEU A 154 -1.77 -3.70 -14.15
C LEU A 154 -1.69 -2.81 -12.92
N TRP A 155 -0.63 -2.95 -12.13
CA TRP A 155 -0.40 -2.08 -10.98
C TRP A 155 -0.20 -0.63 -11.39
N ALA A 156 0.65 -0.36 -12.39
CA ALA A 156 0.94 0.98 -12.89
C ALA A 156 -0.31 1.66 -13.48
N LEU A 157 -1.12 0.92 -14.24
CA LEU A 157 -2.39 1.40 -14.77
C LEU A 157 -3.33 1.84 -13.64
N THR A 158 -3.54 0.98 -12.66
CA THR A 158 -4.43 1.26 -11.52
C THR A 158 -3.88 2.41 -10.67
N HIS A 159 -2.57 2.42 -10.40
CA HIS A 159 -1.90 3.50 -9.67
C HIS A 159 -2.04 4.85 -10.37
N GLY A 160 -1.86 4.89 -11.69
CA GLY A 160 -2.03 6.10 -12.50
C GLY A 160 -3.45 6.67 -12.40
N GLN A 161 -4.47 5.83 -12.44
CA GLN A 161 -5.86 6.25 -12.29
C GLN A 161 -6.16 6.78 -10.87
N ILE A 162 -5.60 6.15 -9.83
CA ILE A 162 -5.69 6.64 -8.46
C ILE A 162 -5.03 8.02 -8.32
N VAL A 163 -3.86 8.23 -8.92
CA VAL A 163 -3.18 9.53 -8.91
C VAL A 163 -4.02 10.60 -9.63
N LEU A 164 -4.63 10.26 -10.77
CA LEU A 164 -5.53 11.16 -11.49
C LEU A 164 -6.78 11.49 -10.66
N TRP A 165 -7.36 10.52 -9.96
CA TRP A 165 -8.48 10.74 -9.04
C TRP A 165 -8.08 11.71 -7.91
N ARG A 166 -6.96 11.47 -7.25
CA ARG A 166 -6.44 12.34 -6.19
C ARG A 166 -6.13 13.76 -6.67
N ALA A 167 -5.80 13.92 -7.96
CA ALA A 167 -5.58 15.21 -8.61
C ALA A 167 -6.89 15.88 -9.08
N GLY A 168 -8.07 15.34 -8.74
CA GLY A 168 -9.38 15.89 -9.11
C GLY A 168 -9.67 15.81 -10.61
N ARG A 169 -9.18 14.78 -11.31
CA ARG A 169 -9.35 14.61 -12.77
C ARG A 169 -10.56 13.75 -13.16
N PHE A 170 -11.35 13.33 -12.19
CA PHE A 170 -12.62 12.63 -12.40
C PHE A 170 -13.78 13.48 -11.89
N GLU A 171 -14.93 13.36 -12.52
CA GLU A 171 -16.16 14.11 -12.16
C GLU A 171 -16.63 13.74 -10.75
N ASP A 172 -16.65 12.44 -10.46
CA ASP A 172 -17.06 11.89 -9.16
C ASP A 172 -16.41 10.53 -8.87
N GLN A 173 -16.63 10.04 -7.67
CA GLN A 173 -16.09 8.75 -7.22
C GLN A 173 -16.62 7.57 -8.05
N ARG A 174 -17.90 7.58 -8.42
CA ARG A 174 -18.52 6.51 -9.20
C ARG A 174 -17.87 6.38 -10.58
N THR A 175 -17.67 7.51 -11.27
CA THR A 175 -16.98 7.55 -12.56
C THR A 175 -15.55 7.02 -12.44
N PHE A 176 -14.84 7.38 -11.39
CA PHE A 176 -13.50 6.85 -11.11
C PHE A 176 -13.52 5.33 -10.93
N GLU A 177 -14.43 4.80 -10.09
CA GLU A 177 -14.55 3.38 -9.84
C GLU A 177 -14.90 2.60 -11.10
N ASP A 178 -15.88 3.06 -11.89
CA ASP A 178 -16.28 2.46 -13.15
C ASP A 178 -15.12 2.42 -14.17
N VAL A 179 -14.33 3.49 -14.26
CA VAL A 179 -13.19 3.56 -15.18
C VAL A 179 -12.10 2.59 -14.77
N VAL A 180 -11.78 2.49 -13.48
CA VAL A 180 -10.79 1.54 -12.98
C VAL A 180 -11.22 0.11 -13.28
N ASP A 181 -12.44 -0.26 -12.92
CA ASP A 181 -12.96 -1.62 -13.10
C ASP A 181 -13.00 -2.04 -14.59
N ARG A 182 -13.44 -1.15 -15.47
CA ARG A 182 -13.43 -1.38 -16.93
C ARG A 182 -12.01 -1.51 -17.50
N SER A 183 -11.07 -0.74 -16.97
CA SER A 183 -9.68 -0.78 -17.43
C SER A 183 -9.02 -2.11 -17.04
N ILE A 184 -9.26 -2.57 -15.81
CA ILE A 184 -8.77 -3.87 -15.33
C ILE A 184 -9.40 -5.00 -16.17
N ALA A 185 -10.74 -5.01 -16.35
CA ALA A 185 -11.43 -6.04 -17.13
C ALA A 185 -10.93 -6.10 -18.58
N ARG A 186 -10.75 -4.93 -19.22
CA ARG A 186 -10.20 -4.86 -20.58
C ARG A 186 -8.78 -5.40 -20.65
N PHE A 187 -7.94 -5.06 -19.67
CA PHE A 187 -6.57 -5.55 -19.66
C PHE A 187 -6.55 -7.08 -19.51
N ILE A 188 -7.31 -7.64 -18.56
CA ILE A 188 -7.40 -9.10 -18.35
C ILE A 188 -7.89 -9.79 -19.63
N SER A 189 -8.92 -9.25 -20.30
CA SER A 189 -9.43 -9.85 -21.55
C SER A 189 -8.40 -9.90 -22.68
N THR A 190 -7.34 -9.10 -22.64
CA THR A 190 -6.22 -9.18 -23.59
C THR A 190 -5.22 -10.28 -23.26
N LEU A 191 -5.23 -10.79 -22.04
CA LEU A 191 -4.32 -11.86 -21.62
C LEU A 191 -4.84 -13.24 -22.04
N GLU A 192 -6.13 -13.35 -22.35
CA GLU A 192 -6.80 -14.60 -22.73
C GLU A 192 -6.89 -14.81 -24.25
N ALA A 193 -6.51 -13.79 -25.03
CA ALA A 193 -6.62 -13.79 -26.49
C ALA A 193 -5.33 -14.29 -27.16
#